data_3ea07eb21176a278a5f6764b8959e2f5
#
_entry.id   3ea07eb21176a278a5f6764b8959e2f5
#
_cell.length_a   1.000
_cell.length_b   1.000
_cell.length_c   1.000
_cell.angle_alpha   90.00
_cell.angle_beta   90.00
_cell.angle_gamma   90.00
#
_symmetry.space_group_name_H-M   'P 1'
#
loop_
_entity.id
_entity.type
_entity.pdbx_description
1 polymer ?
#
loop_
_entity_poly.entity_id
_entity_poly.type
_entity_poly.pdbx_seq_one_letter_code
_entity_poly.pdbx_strand_id
1 'polypeptide(L)'
;MKKLTLLIAMLMAISGCSNEVTYDQLVERGGLTYKINSQTPFTGSFVDYHENGQLKGKGSYKDGKSEGLLQEYFVNGQLMYNTNFKDGEFHGPHQSYYASGLFDYKGNYKEGELDGLYEEYHE
;
A
#
# COMPACT_ATOMS: atom_id res chain seq x y z
N MET A 1 27.62 -0.49 31.92
CA MET A 1 27.10 0.87 31.81
C MET A 1 27.06 1.37 30.39
N LYS A 2 28.09 1.16 29.59
CA LYS A 2 28.10 1.56 28.17
C LYS A 2 27.10 0.78 27.31
N LYS A 3 26.69 -0.42 27.73
CA LYS A 3 25.72 -1.23 26.98
C LYS A 3 24.27 -0.73 27.11
N LEU A 4 23.95 -0.01 28.17
CA LEU A 4 22.62 0.53 28.40
C LEU A 4 22.32 1.70 27.47
N THR A 5 23.34 2.49 27.18
CA THR A 5 23.21 3.67 26.30
C THR A 5 22.96 3.27 24.84
N LEU A 6 23.53 2.13 24.42
CA LEU A 6 23.32 1.61 23.07
C LEU A 6 21.90 1.07 22.87
N LEU A 7 21.35 0.47 23.92
CA LEU A 7 19.98 -0.08 23.87
C LEU A 7 18.93 1.04 23.74
N ILE A 8 19.16 2.15 24.42
CA ILE A 8 18.26 3.31 24.37
C ILE A 8 18.30 3.98 22.99
N ALA A 9 19.47 4.07 22.38
CA ALA A 9 19.63 4.63 21.04
C ALA A 9 18.94 3.75 19.99
N MET A 10 18.95 2.43 20.16
CA MET A 10 18.27 1.50 19.27
C MET A 10 16.75 1.58 19.39
N LEU A 11 16.24 1.81 20.58
CA LEU A 11 14.80 2.00 20.82
C LEU A 11 14.30 3.29 20.18
N MET A 12 15.11 4.33 20.20
CA MET A 12 14.75 5.62 19.59
C MET A 12 14.72 5.53 18.07
N ALA A 13 15.61 4.75 17.46
CA ALA A 13 15.61 4.52 16.03
C ALA A 13 14.37 3.76 15.53
N ILE A 14 13.85 2.84 16.34
CA ILE A 14 12.64 2.09 16.02
C ILE A 14 11.40 2.97 16.12
N SER A 15 11.32 3.84 17.10
CA SER A 15 10.17 4.73 17.27
C SER A 15 10.10 5.82 16.20
N GLY A 16 11.21 6.19 15.54
CA GLY A 16 11.23 7.14 14.44
C GLY A 16 10.76 6.58 13.10
N CYS A 17 10.55 5.25 12.98
CA CYS A 17 10.14 4.59 11.74
C CYS A 17 8.64 4.28 11.67
N SER A 18 7.85 4.67 12.68
CA SER A 18 6.46 4.21 12.78
C SER A 18 5.46 5.24 12.26
N ASN A 19 5.44 5.42 10.94
CA ASN A 19 4.33 6.10 10.29
C ASN A 19 3.46 5.08 9.53
N GLU A 20 3.44 3.86 10.05
CA GLU A 20 2.63 2.77 9.51
C GLU A 20 1.42 2.54 10.41
N VAL A 21 0.25 2.44 9.79
CA VAL A 21 -1.00 2.15 10.46
C VAL A 21 -1.66 0.92 9.85
N THR A 22 -2.64 0.35 10.54
CA THR A 22 -3.52 -0.65 9.95
C THR A 22 -4.66 0.04 9.22
N TYR A 23 -5.14 -0.57 8.15
CA TYR A 23 -6.15 0.05 7.28
C TYR A 23 -7.44 0.44 8.03
N ASP A 24 -7.79 -0.32 9.07
CA ASP A 24 -8.98 -0.02 9.89
C ASP A 24 -8.87 1.27 10.72
N GLN A 25 -7.66 1.85 10.80
CA GLN A 25 -7.43 3.14 11.46
C GLN A 25 -7.61 4.33 10.50
N LEU A 26 -7.95 4.07 9.25
CA LEU A 26 -8.10 5.09 8.22
C LEU A 26 -9.57 5.29 7.85
N VAL A 27 -9.90 6.51 7.43
CA VAL A 27 -11.24 6.89 6.98
C VAL A 27 -11.12 7.88 5.83
N GLU A 28 -12.00 7.74 4.84
CA GLU A 28 -12.07 8.69 3.73
C GLU A 28 -13.14 9.75 3.99
N ARG A 29 -12.78 10.99 3.73
CA ARG A 29 -13.69 12.14 3.81
C ARG A 29 -13.35 13.14 2.71
N GLY A 30 -14.34 13.47 1.89
CA GLY A 30 -14.17 14.46 0.82
C GLY A 30 -13.08 14.11 -0.19
N GLY A 31 -12.87 12.82 -0.47
CA GLY A 31 -11.87 12.37 -1.42
C GLY A 31 -10.45 12.25 -0.86
N LEU A 32 -10.26 12.51 0.43
CA LEU A 32 -8.96 12.39 1.09
C LEU A 32 -9.04 11.38 2.23
N THR A 33 -7.95 10.70 2.48
CA THR A 33 -7.82 9.72 3.55
C THR A 33 -7.20 10.35 4.79
N TYR A 34 -7.77 10.01 5.94
CA TYR A 34 -7.36 10.51 7.25
C TYR A 34 -7.22 9.34 8.21
N LYS A 35 -6.41 9.50 9.26
CA LYS A 35 -6.57 8.65 10.45
C LYS A 35 -7.90 8.99 11.11
N ILE A 36 -8.55 8.00 11.70
CA ILE A 36 -9.75 8.21 12.51
C ILE A 36 -9.43 9.25 13.60
N ASN A 37 -10.31 10.22 13.77
CA ASN A 37 -10.18 11.34 14.73
C ASN A 37 -9.08 12.37 14.39
N SER A 38 -8.51 12.31 13.19
CA SER A 38 -7.56 13.33 12.73
C SER A 38 -8.23 14.30 11.77
N GLN A 39 -7.80 15.55 11.78
CA GLN A 39 -8.23 16.60 10.86
C GLN A 39 -7.19 16.86 9.77
N THR A 40 -6.03 16.22 9.87
CA THR A 40 -4.95 16.37 8.89
C THR A 40 -4.96 15.18 7.93
N PRO A 41 -4.92 15.40 6.61
CA PRO A 41 -4.81 14.30 5.66
C PRO A 41 -3.62 13.39 5.96
N PHE A 42 -3.81 12.10 5.81
CA PHE A 42 -2.81 11.11 6.20
C PHE A 42 -1.64 11.06 5.21
N THR A 43 -0.44 11.08 5.76
CA THR A 43 0.80 10.76 5.04
C THR A 43 1.50 9.63 5.80
N GLY A 44 1.76 8.53 5.12
CA GLY A 44 2.40 7.36 5.71
C GLY A 44 2.00 6.10 4.97
N SER A 45 2.36 4.96 5.54
CA SER A 45 2.05 3.66 4.98
C SER A 45 0.97 2.94 5.78
N PHE A 46 0.34 1.98 5.14
CA PHE A 46 -0.65 1.14 5.81
C PHE A 46 -0.44 -0.33 5.45
N VAL A 47 -0.91 -1.18 6.34
CA VAL A 47 -1.05 -2.61 6.12
C VAL A 47 -2.48 -3.03 6.42
N ASP A 48 -2.95 -4.05 5.73
CA ASP A 48 -4.24 -4.66 5.96
C ASP A 48 -4.07 -6.18 6.01
N TYR A 49 -4.88 -6.85 6.82
CA TYR A 49 -4.75 -8.29 7.03
C TYR A 49 -6.07 -9.00 6.78
N HIS A 50 -5.97 -10.20 6.19
CA HIS A 50 -7.09 -11.13 6.13
C HIS A 50 -7.43 -11.65 7.52
N GLU A 51 -8.62 -12.21 7.70
CA GLU A 51 -9.03 -12.79 8.98
C GLU A 51 -8.10 -13.92 9.47
N ASN A 52 -7.44 -14.61 8.54
CA ASN A 52 -6.46 -15.66 8.88
C ASN A 52 -5.10 -15.10 9.31
N GLY A 53 -4.95 -13.78 9.39
CA GLY A 53 -3.70 -13.12 9.80
C GLY A 53 -2.69 -12.86 8.69
N GLN A 54 -2.95 -13.35 7.48
CA GLN A 54 -2.05 -13.10 6.36
C GLN A 54 -2.26 -11.70 5.79
N LEU A 55 -1.20 -11.13 5.21
CA LEU A 55 -1.24 -9.82 4.59
C LEU A 55 -2.27 -9.79 3.47
N LYS A 56 -3.19 -8.84 3.54
CA LYS A 56 -4.21 -8.60 2.52
C LYS A 56 -3.78 -7.48 1.58
N GLY A 57 -3.09 -6.46 2.10
CA GLY A 57 -2.63 -5.36 1.30
C GLY A 57 -1.67 -4.45 2.04
N LYS A 58 -0.92 -3.67 1.27
CA LYS A 58 -0.06 -2.62 1.79
C LYS A 58 0.13 -1.53 0.75
N GLY A 59 0.24 -0.32 1.22
CA GLY A 59 0.40 0.84 0.36
C GLY A 59 0.76 2.07 1.15
N SER A 60 0.72 3.21 0.48
CA SER A 60 1.09 4.49 1.08
C SER A 60 0.16 5.59 0.63
N TYR A 61 0.06 6.61 1.47
CA TYR A 61 -0.64 7.85 1.19
C TYR A 61 0.28 9.03 1.38
N LYS A 62 0.03 10.07 0.61
CA LYS A 62 0.68 11.36 0.77
C LYS A 62 -0.40 12.44 0.73
N ASP A 63 -0.50 13.22 1.80
CA ASP A 63 -1.51 14.25 1.94
C ASP A 63 -2.93 13.75 1.65
N GLY A 64 -3.23 12.52 2.10
CA GLY A 64 -4.53 11.89 1.97
C GLY A 64 -4.81 11.20 0.64
N LYS A 65 -3.86 11.20 -0.29
CA LYS A 65 -4.01 10.56 -1.61
C LYS A 65 -3.06 9.39 -1.74
N SER A 66 -3.51 8.33 -2.42
CA SER A 66 -2.66 7.17 -2.69
C SER A 66 -1.40 7.61 -3.44
N GLU A 67 -0.25 7.09 -3.00
CA GLU A 67 1.04 7.45 -3.56
C GLU A 67 1.97 6.25 -3.53
N GLY A 68 2.61 5.96 -4.66
CA GLY A 68 3.56 4.86 -4.77
C GLY A 68 2.88 3.51 -4.98
N LEU A 69 3.57 2.46 -4.61
CA LEU A 69 3.16 1.08 -4.87
C LEU A 69 2.08 0.62 -3.91
N LEU A 70 0.99 0.10 -4.46
CA LEU A 70 -0.04 -0.63 -3.73
C LEU A 70 0.05 -2.10 -4.14
N GLN A 71 0.09 -2.98 -3.15
CA GLN A 71 0.06 -4.42 -3.37
C GLN A 71 -1.10 -5.02 -2.59
N GLU A 72 -1.87 -5.88 -3.25
CA GLU A 72 -2.91 -6.65 -2.59
C GLU A 72 -2.71 -8.14 -2.85
N TYR A 73 -3.17 -8.96 -1.92
CA TYR A 73 -2.91 -10.40 -1.89
C TYR A 73 -4.20 -11.17 -1.69
N PHE A 74 -4.29 -12.31 -2.35
CA PHE A 74 -5.34 -13.28 -2.09
C PHE A 74 -5.18 -13.91 -0.69
N VAL A 75 -6.26 -14.50 -0.19
CA VAL A 75 -6.24 -15.17 1.12
C VAL A 75 -5.23 -16.33 1.17
N ASN A 76 -4.87 -16.90 0.02
CA ASN A 76 -3.86 -17.96 -0.08
C ASN A 76 -2.41 -17.43 -0.09
N GLY A 77 -2.23 -16.11 0.02
CA GLY A 77 -0.92 -15.48 0.05
C GLY A 77 -0.36 -15.08 -1.31
N GLN A 78 -1.00 -15.48 -2.41
CA GLN A 78 -0.58 -15.08 -3.74
C GLN A 78 -0.87 -13.60 -4.00
N LEU A 79 0.04 -12.94 -4.69
CA LEU A 79 -0.16 -11.55 -5.09
C LEU A 79 -1.38 -11.46 -6.02
N MET A 80 -2.29 -10.53 -5.69
CA MET A 80 -3.48 -10.25 -6.50
C MET A 80 -3.18 -9.19 -7.53
N TYR A 81 -2.62 -8.06 -7.11
CA TYR A 81 -2.14 -7.05 -8.03
C TYR A 81 -1.09 -6.13 -7.42
N ASN A 82 -0.29 -5.57 -8.30
CA ASN A 82 0.63 -4.45 -8.07
C ASN A 82 0.12 -3.27 -8.86
N THR A 83 -0.02 -2.13 -8.19
CA THR A 83 -0.47 -0.91 -8.83
C THR A 83 0.37 0.26 -8.34
N ASN A 84 0.72 1.16 -9.22
CA ASN A 84 1.41 2.37 -8.84
C ASN A 84 0.48 3.58 -8.92
N PHE A 85 0.58 4.43 -7.92
CA PHE A 85 -0.23 5.64 -7.81
C PHE A 85 0.65 6.88 -7.74
N LYS A 86 0.11 7.97 -8.25
CA LYS A 86 0.64 9.31 -8.08
C LYS A 86 -0.53 10.26 -7.91
N ASP A 87 -0.54 10.98 -6.79
CA ASP A 87 -1.61 11.92 -6.45
C ASP A 87 -3.02 11.30 -6.55
N GLY A 88 -3.15 10.04 -6.13
CA GLY A 88 -4.42 9.31 -6.13
C GLY A 88 -4.82 8.68 -7.45
N GLU A 89 -4.03 8.82 -8.50
CA GLU A 89 -4.32 8.25 -9.81
C GLU A 89 -3.34 7.14 -10.17
N PHE A 90 -3.80 6.18 -10.97
CA PHE A 90 -2.90 5.16 -11.52
C PHE A 90 -1.80 5.83 -12.34
N HIS A 91 -0.56 5.46 -12.05
CA HIS A 91 0.60 6.01 -12.74
C HIS A 91 1.74 5.00 -12.75
N GLY A 92 2.11 4.52 -13.93
CA GLY A 92 3.12 3.49 -14.08
C GLY A 92 2.52 2.10 -14.24
N PRO A 93 3.32 1.06 -13.98
CA PRO A 93 2.88 -0.31 -14.21
C PRO A 93 1.72 -0.74 -13.29
N HIS A 94 0.80 -1.50 -13.88
CA HIS A 94 -0.25 -2.20 -13.15
C HIS A 94 -0.24 -3.65 -13.61
N GLN A 95 -0.22 -4.57 -12.67
CA GLN A 95 -0.19 -6.01 -12.92
C GLN A 95 -1.19 -6.69 -12.02
N SER A 96 -1.99 -7.58 -12.58
CA SER A 96 -2.87 -8.44 -11.79
C SER A 96 -2.62 -9.90 -12.09
N TYR A 97 -3.03 -10.76 -11.15
CA TYR A 97 -2.74 -12.18 -11.18
C TYR A 97 -3.98 -12.96 -10.77
N TYR A 98 -4.08 -14.18 -11.28
CA TYR A 98 -5.05 -15.15 -10.78
C TYR A 98 -4.58 -15.72 -9.44
N ALA A 99 -5.50 -16.30 -8.69
CA ALA A 99 -5.17 -16.94 -7.42
C ALA A 99 -4.17 -18.11 -7.57
N SER A 100 -4.02 -18.63 -8.78
CA SER A 100 -3.02 -19.63 -9.13
C SER A 100 -1.59 -19.06 -9.23
N GLY A 101 -1.46 -17.72 -9.28
CA GLY A 101 -0.17 -17.05 -9.48
C GLY A 101 0.15 -16.72 -10.94
N LEU A 102 -0.67 -17.16 -11.88
CA LEU A 102 -0.51 -16.82 -13.28
C LEU A 102 -0.94 -15.38 -13.54
N PHE A 103 -0.36 -14.75 -14.54
CA PHE A 103 -0.76 -13.41 -14.96
C PHE A 103 -2.20 -13.41 -15.45
N ASP A 104 -2.95 -12.39 -15.04
CA ASP A 104 -4.26 -12.06 -15.56
C ASP A 104 -4.16 -10.86 -16.53
N TYR A 105 -3.54 -9.79 -16.07
CA TYR A 105 -3.48 -8.53 -16.81
C TYR A 105 -2.20 -7.78 -16.49
N LYS A 106 -1.66 -7.08 -17.47
CA LYS A 106 -0.65 -6.04 -17.22
C LYS A 106 -0.80 -4.91 -18.22
N GLY A 107 -0.61 -3.70 -17.72
CA GLY A 107 -0.67 -2.48 -18.51
C GLY A 107 0.14 -1.39 -17.85
N ASN A 108 0.23 -0.27 -18.51
CA ASN A 108 0.89 0.92 -17.98
C ASN A 108 -0.07 2.08 -18.00
N TYR A 109 -0.04 2.91 -16.96
CA TYR A 109 -0.94 4.03 -16.81
C TYR A 109 -0.18 5.32 -16.66
N LYS A 110 -0.80 6.40 -17.10
CA LYS A 110 -0.30 7.75 -16.95
C LYS A 110 -1.49 8.66 -16.64
N GLU A 111 -1.41 9.34 -15.49
CA GLU A 111 -2.47 10.26 -15.04
C GLU A 111 -3.87 9.61 -15.04
N GLY A 112 -3.95 8.37 -14.59
CA GLY A 112 -5.21 7.64 -14.48
C GLY A 112 -5.68 6.95 -15.75
N GLU A 113 -5.03 7.19 -16.88
CA GLU A 113 -5.42 6.63 -18.18
C GLU A 113 -4.43 5.58 -18.66
N LEU A 114 -4.95 4.56 -19.35
CA LEU A 114 -4.13 3.53 -19.96
C LEU A 114 -3.21 4.18 -21.01
N ASP A 115 -1.91 3.96 -20.85
CA ASP A 115 -0.86 4.52 -21.71
C ASP A 115 -0.10 3.39 -22.41
N GLY A 116 -0.35 3.25 -23.71
CA GLY A 116 0.28 2.23 -24.53
C GLY A 116 -0.47 0.90 -24.52
N LEU A 117 0.27 -0.16 -24.79
CA LEU A 117 -0.28 -1.51 -24.92
C LEU A 117 -0.55 -2.14 -23.55
N TYR A 118 -1.57 -2.97 -23.51
CA TYR A 118 -1.84 -3.83 -22.35
C TYR A 118 -1.95 -5.28 -22.82
N GLU A 119 -1.80 -6.19 -21.90
CA GLU A 119 -1.90 -7.62 -22.16
C GLU A 119 -2.86 -8.27 -21.17
N GLU A 120 -3.73 -9.12 -21.69
CA GLU A 120 -4.61 -9.97 -20.88
C GLU A 120 -4.26 -11.42 -21.14
N TYR A 121 -4.35 -12.23 -20.09
CA TYR A 121 -4.03 -13.65 -20.14
C TYR A 121 -5.20 -14.45 -19.61
N HIS A 122 -5.45 -15.62 -20.17
CA HIS A 122 -6.50 -16.52 -19.71
C HIS A 122 -5.87 -17.72 -18.99
N GLU A 123 -6.51 -18.12 -17.89
CA GLU A 123 -6.10 -19.31 -17.14
C GLU A 123 -6.29 -20.61 -17.93
#